data_5a875b782f4a4ff62ef4eaf5b7d8c17f
#
_entry.id   5a875b782f4a4ff62ef4eaf5b7d8c17f
#
_cell.length_a   1.000
_cell.length_b   1.000
_cell.length_c   1.000
_cell.angle_alpha   90.00
_cell.angle_beta   90.00
_cell.angle_gamma   90.00
#
_symmetry.space_group_name_H-M   'P 1'
#
loop_
_entity.id
_entity.type
_entity.pdbx_description
1 polymer ?
#
loop_
_entity_poly.entity_id
_entity_poly.type
_entity_poly.pdbx_seq_one_letter_code
_entity_poly.pdbx_strand_id
1 'polypeptide(L)'
;MSSRDIITIEDDFTLLRFENDSDEVYYTQREVKSGLIQFHFGLKGKAKFIFNQGNYALDLREEKSLLLYNPQKELPINLEIEPNSWVISVVISIKKF
;
A
#
# COMPACT_ATOMS: atom_id res chain seq x y z
N MET A 1 -3.06 -13.43 12.93
CA MET A 1 -4.08 -12.39 12.73
C MET A 1 -3.50 -11.22 11.97
N SER A 2 -4.22 -10.70 11.00
CA SER A 2 -3.75 -9.53 10.25
C SER A 2 -4.29 -8.25 10.87
N SER A 3 -3.57 -7.16 10.73
CA SER A 3 -3.99 -5.87 11.26
C SER A 3 -3.65 -4.75 10.28
N ARG A 4 -4.38 -3.64 10.42
CA ARG A 4 -4.16 -2.45 9.62
C ARG A 4 -4.34 -1.23 10.52
N ASP A 5 -3.30 -0.46 10.67
CA ASP A 5 -3.34 0.80 11.41
C ASP A 5 -3.34 1.96 10.42
N ILE A 6 -4.23 2.92 10.63
CA ILE A 6 -4.29 4.11 9.81
C ILE A 6 -3.95 5.30 10.69
N ILE A 7 -2.95 6.06 10.28
CA ILE A 7 -2.54 7.27 10.97
C ILE A 7 -2.64 8.41 9.97
N THR A 8 -3.55 9.34 10.19
CA THR A 8 -3.72 10.53 9.34
C THR A 8 -3.11 11.71 10.06
N ILE A 9 -2.06 12.30 9.47
CA ILE A 9 -1.36 13.43 10.05
C ILE A 9 -2.01 14.73 9.60
N GLU A 10 -2.36 14.82 8.32
CA GLU A 10 -3.06 15.95 7.72
C GLU A 10 -4.03 15.40 6.69
N ASP A 11 -4.89 16.26 6.15
CA ASP A 11 -5.88 15.84 5.14
C ASP A 11 -5.24 15.19 3.93
N ASP A 12 -4.04 15.67 3.55
CA ASP A 12 -3.32 15.20 2.36
C ASP A 12 -2.17 14.25 2.70
N PHE A 13 -2.11 13.75 3.91
CA PHE A 13 -1.03 12.88 4.35
C PHE A 13 -1.59 11.76 5.19
N THR A 14 -1.51 10.55 4.69
CA THR A 14 -2.00 9.36 5.39
C THR A 14 -0.89 8.32 5.47
N LEU A 15 -0.67 7.80 6.65
CA LEU A 15 0.24 6.68 6.89
C LEU A 15 -0.60 5.45 7.18
N LEU A 16 -0.33 4.38 6.46
CA LEU A 16 -1.02 3.11 6.62
C LEU A 16 0.01 2.05 6.97
N ARG A 17 -0.29 1.26 7.99
CA ARG A 17 0.54 0.13 8.35
C ARG A 17 -0.29 -1.15 8.23
N PHE A 18 0.19 -2.08 7.45
CA PHE A 18 -0.45 -3.37 7.24
C PHE A 18 0.44 -4.46 7.80
N GLU A 19 -0.10 -5.24 8.74
CA GLU A 19 0.63 -6.33 9.37
C GLU A 19 -0.19 -7.60 9.24
N ASN A 20 0.40 -8.63 8.66
CA ASN A 20 -0.24 -9.93 8.57
C ASN A 20 0.61 -10.94 9.32
N ASP A 21 0.20 -11.26 10.55
CA ASP A 21 0.86 -12.24 11.41
C ASP A 21 0.17 -13.60 11.37
N SER A 22 -0.77 -13.78 10.44
CA SER A 22 -1.50 -15.04 10.30
C SER A 22 -0.80 -16.00 9.35
N ASP A 23 -1.33 -17.20 9.24
CA ASP A 23 -0.84 -18.21 8.31
C ASP A 23 -1.50 -18.12 6.93
N GLU A 24 -2.37 -17.17 6.74
CA GLU A 24 -3.12 -17.01 5.50
C GLU A 24 -2.80 -15.68 4.84
N VAL A 25 -3.00 -15.63 3.52
CA VAL A 25 -2.86 -14.39 2.77
C VAL A 25 -3.96 -13.40 3.20
N TYR A 26 -3.58 -12.16 3.36
CA TYR A 26 -4.50 -11.08 3.73
C TYR A 26 -4.67 -10.15 2.54
N TYR A 27 -5.90 -9.97 2.10
CA TYR A 27 -6.25 -9.04 1.03
C TYR A 27 -6.78 -7.75 1.61
N THR A 28 -6.29 -6.63 1.13
CA THR A 28 -6.83 -5.34 1.51
C THR A 28 -6.96 -4.45 0.29
N GLN A 29 -7.98 -3.60 0.32
CA GLN A 29 -8.26 -2.69 -0.78
C GLN A 29 -8.66 -1.34 -0.19
N ARG A 30 -8.14 -0.26 -0.81
CA ARG A 30 -8.45 1.08 -0.38
C ARG A 30 -8.44 2.01 -1.58
N GLU A 31 -9.46 2.84 -1.69
CA GLU A 31 -9.51 3.84 -2.75
C GLU A 31 -8.59 5.00 -2.43
N VAL A 32 -7.90 5.48 -3.45
CA VAL A 32 -7.01 6.63 -3.35
C VAL A 32 -7.31 7.56 -4.51
N LYS A 33 -7.52 8.84 -4.18
CA LYS A 33 -7.83 9.84 -5.18
C LYS A 33 -6.65 10.08 -6.13
N SER A 34 -6.96 10.60 -7.31
CA SER A 34 -5.92 10.99 -8.25
C SER A 34 -5.07 12.14 -7.68
N GLY A 35 -3.85 12.28 -8.19
CA GLY A 35 -2.98 13.36 -7.79
C GLY A 35 -2.25 13.15 -6.48
N LEU A 36 -2.39 11.97 -5.87
CA LEU A 36 -1.67 11.62 -4.65
C LEU A 36 -0.52 10.69 -4.99
N ILE A 37 0.60 10.92 -4.32
CA ILE A 37 1.78 10.06 -4.45
C ILE A 37 1.66 8.95 -3.41
N GLN A 38 1.95 7.73 -3.83
CA GLN A 38 1.94 6.58 -2.93
C GLN A 38 3.34 6.00 -2.83
N PHE A 39 3.78 5.81 -1.60
CA PHE A 39 5.00 5.05 -1.30
C PHE A 39 4.59 3.80 -0.54
N HIS A 40 5.05 2.66 -1.02
CA HIS A 40 4.82 1.38 -0.34
C HIS A 40 6.17 0.77 -0.04
N PHE A 41 6.37 0.35 1.19
CA PHE A 41 7.64 -0.19 1.63
C PHE A 41 7.44 -1.51 2.35
N GLY A 42 8.14 -2.55 1.90
CA GLY A 42 8.09 -3.86 2.54
C GLY A 42 9.00 -3.90 3.76
N LEU A 43 8.41 -4.03 4.93
CA LEU A 43 9.15 -4.12 6.19
C LEU A 43 9.59 -5.54 6.47
N LYS A 44 8.76 -6.53 6.13
CA LYS A 44 9.01 -7.91 6.42
C LYS A 44 8.25 -8.77 5.43
N GLY A 45 8.86 -9.84 4.96
CA GLY A 45 8.20 -10.80 4.11
C GLY A 45 7.92 -10.28 2.71
N LYS A 46 6.72 -10.55 2.21
CA LYS A 46 6.37 -10.29 0.82
C LYS A 46 4.90 -9.90 0.68
N ALA A 47 4.64 -9.00 -0.25
CA ALA A 47 3.29 -8.63 -0.63
C ALA A 47 3.26 -8.42 -2.15
N LYS A 48 2.05 -8.37 -2.71
CA LYS A 48 1.85 -8.02 -4.11
C LYS A 48 0.94 -6.82 -4.20
N PHE A 49 1.32 -5.86 -5.01
CA PHE A 49 0.49 -4.73 -5.35
C PHE A 49 -0.21 -5.06 -6.67
N ILE A 50 -1.53 -5.12 -6.64
CA ILE A 50 -2.33 -5.55 -7.79
C ILE A 50 -3.07 -4.36 -8.35
N PHE A 51 -3.03 -4.17 -9.65
CA PHE A 51 -3.79 -3.11 -10.29
C PHE A 51 -4.30 -3.54 -11.65
N ASN A 52 -5.08 -2.64 -12.25
CA ASN A 52 -5.74 -2.87 -13.52
C ASN A 52 -6.59 -4.14 -13.47
N GLN A 53 -7.42 -4.23 -12.42
CA GLN A 53 -8.38 -5.33 -12.23
C GLN A 53 -7.72 -6.71 -12.24
N GLY A 54 -6.51 -6.77 -11.68
CA GLY A 54 -5.80 -8.04 -11.58
C GLY A 54 -4.89 -8.37 -12.76
N ASN A 55 -4.84 -7.52 -13.79
CA ASN A 55 -4.00 -7.78 -14.95
C ASN A 55 -2.52 -7.57 -14.66
N TYR A 56 -2.18 -6.76 -13.65
CA TYR A 56 -0.80 -6.49 -13.29
C TYR A 56 -0.60 -6.69 -11.81
N ALA A 57 0.53 -7.26 -11.46
CA ALA A 57 0.94 -7.41 -10.08
C ALA A 57 2.43 -7.09 -9.96
N LEU A 58 2.77 -6.31 -8.94
CA LEU A 58 4.15 -6.01 -8.62
C LEU A 58 4.50 -6.59 -7.26
N ASP A 59 5.60 -7.30 -7.19
CA ASP A 59 6.08 -7.85 -5.94
C ASP A 59 6.70 -6.74 -5.08
N LEU A 60 6.33 -6.72 -3.82
CA LEU A 60 6.92 -5.83 -2.83
C LEU A 60 7.55 -6.71 -1.76
N ARG A 61 8.85 -6.86 -1.83
CA ARG A 61 9.61 -7.71 -0.92
C ARG A 61 10.21 -6.89 0.21
N GLU A 62 10.69 -7.60 1.21
CA GLU A 62 11.38 -6.98 2.34
C GLU A 62 12.49 -6.05 1.86
N GLU A 63 12.55 -4.85 2.44
CA GLU A 63 13.51 -3.80 2.13
C GLU A 63 13.38 -3.20 0.73
N LYS A 64 12.31 -3.52 0.01
CA LYS A 64 12.03 -2.90 -1.28
C LYS A 64 10.92 -1.88 -1.13
N SER A 65 10.91 -0.94 -2.05
CA SER A 65 9.88 0.10 -2.07
C SER A 65 9.30 0.25 -3.46
N LEU A 66 8.11 0.84 -3.49
CA LEU A 66 7.36 1.07 -4.71
C LEU A 66 6.77 2.46 -4.64
N LEU A 67 7.02 3.28 -5.66
CA LEU A 67 6.45 4.62 -5.75
C LEU A 67 5.45 4.64 -6.90
N LEU A 68 4.23 5.10 -6.62
CA LEU A 68 3.16 5.18 -7.59
C LEU A 68 2.57 6.57 -7.60
N TYR A 69 2.27 7.08 -8.79
CA TYR A 69 1.66 8.37 -8.95
C TYR A 69 0.89 8.43 -10.27
N ASN A 70 -0.35 8.87 -10.20
CA ASN A 70 -1.15 9.13 -11.40
C ASN A 70 -1.93 10.43 -11.19
N PRO A 71 -1.59 11.49 -11.93
CA PRO A 71 -2.29 12.78 -11.76
C PRO A 71 -3.69 12.81 -12.35
N GLN A 72 -4.05 11.87 -13.20
CA GLN A 72 -5.30 11.92 -13.96
C GLN A 72 -6.35 10.93 -13.48
N LYS A 73 -5.93 9.80 -12.92
CA LYS A 73 -6.84 8.73 -12.53
C LYS A 73 -6.59 8.32 -11.08
N GLU A 74 -7.64 7.82 -10.45
CA GLU A 74 -7.51 7.20 -9.16
C GLU A 74 -6.64 5.95 -9.28
N LEU A 75 -5.84 5.71 -8.23
CA LEU A 75 -4.93 4.58 -8.19
C LEU A 75 -5.14 3.87 -6.87
N PRO A 76 -6.14 2.99 -6.80
CA PRO A 76 -6.46 2.33 -5.53
C PRO A 76 -5.34 1.43 -5.05
N ILE A 77 -5.20 1.37 -3.73
CA ILE A 77 -4.30 0.42 -3.08
C ILE A 77 -5.01 -0.93 -3.04
N ASN A 78 -4.37 -1.94 -3.60
CA ASN A 78 -4.92 -3.27 -3.70
C ASN A 78 -3.79 -4.23 -3.40
N LEU A 79 -3.72 -4.69 -2.16
CA LEU A 79 -2.58 -5.46 -1.66
C LEU A 79 -2.99 -6.88 -1.30
N GLU A 80 -2.14 -7.81 -1.70
CA GLU A 80 -2.18 -9.19 -1.27
C GLU A 80 -0.96 -9.41 -0.41
N ILE A 81 -1.15 -9.52 0.91
CA ILE A 81 -0.06 -9.60 1.87
C ILE A 81 0.09 -11.03 2.33
N GLU A 82 1.25 -11.61 2.09
CA GLU A 82 1.50 -13.01 2.44
C GLU A 82 1.62 -13.19 3.95
N PRO A 83 1.56 -14.43 4.44
CA PRO A 83 1.73 -14.70 5.87
C PRO A 83 3.03 -14.11 6.41
N ASN A 84 2.95 -13.60 7.62
CA ASN A 84 4.10 -13.04 8.34
C ASN A 84 4.79 -11.92 7.56
N SER A 85 3.99 -11.04 6.95
CA SER A 85 4.50 -9.94 6.13
C SER A 85 3.92 -8.62 6.58
N TRP A 86 4.73 -7.57 6.52
CA TRP A 86 4.36 -6.23 6.97
C TRP A 86 4.72 -5.21 5.89
N VAL A 87 3.80 -4.26 5.67
CA VAL A 87 3.96 -3.20 4.68
C VAL A 87 3.60 -1.86 5.31
N ILE A 88 4.39 -0.83 5.01
CA ILE A 88 4.03 0.54 5.33
C ILE A 88 3.72 1.26 4.02
N SER A 89 2.62 2.01 4.01
CA SER A 89 2.22 2.81 2.85
C SER A 89 2.01 4.25 3.29
N VAL A 90 2.53 5.17 2.49
CA VAL A 90 2.36 6.60 2.70
C VAL A 90 1.64 7.16 1.48
N VAL A 91 0.56 7.90 1.71
CA VAL A 91 -0.19 8.57 0.65
C VAL A 91 -0.13 10.06 0.93
N ILE A 92 0.42 10.82 -0.01
CA ILE A 92 0.68 12.24 0.22
C ILE A 92 0.40 13.04 -1.06
N SER A 93 -0.14 14.26 -0.89
CA SER A 93 -0.34 15.14 -2.03
C SER A 93 0.99 15.67 -2.55
N ILE A 94 1.03 16.02 -3.83
CA ILE A 94 2.25 16.55 -4.42
C ILE A 94 2.65 17.88 -3.78
N LYS A 95 1.69 18.61 -3.24
CA LYS A 95 1.97 19.87 -2.55
C LYS A 95 2.69 19.66 -1.23
N LYS A 96 2.47 18.51 -0.60
CA LYS A 96 3.11 18.17 0.67
C LYS A 96 4.42 17.41 0.47
N PHE A 97 4.61 16.86 -0.70
CA PHE A 97 5.83 16.15 -1.03
C PHE A 97 6.99 17.13 -1.22
#